data_f0d66b77ecf0298cecc9f87948a997c4
#
_entry.id   f0d66b77ecf0298cecc9f87948a997c4
#
_cell.length_a   1.000
_cell.length_b   1.000
_cell.length_c   1.000
_cell.angle_alpha   90.00
_cell.angle_beta   90.00
_cell.angle_gamma   90.00
#
_symmetry.space_group_name_H-M   'P 1'
#
loop_
_entity.id
_entity.type
_entity.pdbx_description
1 polymer ?
#
loop_
_entity_poly.entity_id
_entity_poly.type
_entity_poly.pdbx_seq_one_letter_code
_entity_poly.pdbx_strand_id
1 'polypeptide(L)'
;MLELKYSGGTIIIKGDIKLNFPDFVHYDPRIDCYRCYATKLSELEEFLKKNNIKYDAKVFDLPQGNFEVIKHVSLRDYQYEAIEAWDKEKRGIVVVPTGAGKTYIALAIMAYLKVPTLIVVPTLELMEQWYSRIREHFRTNIGLFGGGSKEIGYVTIITYDSAYINAELIGNKFLFIIFDEVHHLPSEGFRQIALLSASPYRLGLTATPEREDGLHELYPELVGEVVYRKSVTEMTGKYLAPFEILRYYVSLNDEEKEKYEKYRSIFKKFFEDNGIQIKSLDDFYQMILRSGKDKKAREALLAWNEARKIALNASAKIEVLKEILQEHKGERIIIFTEHNKLAREISSNFFIPEITYKTPEKERILTMERFRKGIYNVLVTSKVLEEGVDVPEANVAIILSGSGSRREFMQRLGRILRPKANKTAKLYEIVTKGTTEVNVSYRRRIKEEYFD
;
A
#
# COMPACT_ATOMS: atom_id res chain seq x y z
N MET A 1 40.48 -17.15 -10.61
CA MET A 1 39.16 -16.71 -11.11
C MET A 1 38.18 -16.93 -9.98
N LEU A 2 37.43 -15.92 -9.60
CA LEU A 2 36.39 -16.04 -8.57
C LEU A 2 35.14 -16.70 -9.13
N GLU A 3 34.43 -17.48 -8.31
CA GLU A 3 33.09 -17.99 -8.60
C GLU A 3 32.09 -17.29 -7.69
N LEU A 4 31.04 -16.70 -8.27
CA LEU A 4 29.92 -16.11 -7.55
C LEU A 4 28.74 -17.07 -7.63
N LYS A 5 28.20 -17.46 -6.48
CA LYS A 5 27.08 -18.41 -6.41
C LYS A 5 26.02 -17.92 -5.43
N TYR A 6 24.75 -18.00 -5.83
CA TYR A 6 23.63 -17.73 -4.92
C TYR A 6 23.45 -18.89 -3.92
N SER A 7 23.23 -18.54 -2.66
CA SER A 7 22.92 -19.49 -1.60
C SER A 7 22.08 -18.84 -0.51
N GLY A 8 20.81 -19.24 -0.39
CA GLY A 8 19.92 -18.82 0.68
C GLY A 8 19.86 -17.29 0.87
N GLY A 9 19.64 -16.54 -0.22
CA GLY A 9 19.53 -15.08 -0.17
C GLY A 9 20.85 -14.31 -0.12
N THR A 10 22.00 -14.99 -0.27
CA THR A 10 23.32 -14.37 -0.26
C THR A 10 24.13 -14.81 -1.47
N ILE A 11 25.14 -14.02 -1.84
CA ILE A 11 26.15 -14.36 -2.83
C ILE A 11 27.38 -14.87 -2.10
N ILE A 12 27.75 -16.12 -2.35
CA ILE A 12 28.99 -16.73 -1.88
C ILE A 12 30.07 -16.45 -2.93
N ILE A 13 31.23 -15.99 -2.49
CA ILE A 13 32.37 -15.64 -3.29
C ILE A 13 33.48 -16.70 -3.00
N LYS A 14 33.71 -17.57 -3.97
CA LYS A 14 34.75 -18.64 -3.87
C LYS A 14 35.95 -18.30 -4.71
N GLY A 15 37.15 -18.59 -4.20
CA GLY A 15 38.40 -18.43 -4.91
C GLY A 15 39.52 -17.92 -4.02
N ASP A 16 40.75 -18.25 -4.39
CA ASP A 16 41.94 -17.88 -3.62
C ASP A 16 42.44 -16.49 -4.07
N ILE A 17 41.85 -15.42 -3.49
CA ILE A 17 42.27 -14.04 -3.76
C ILE A 17 42.28 -13.25 -2.44
N LYS A 18 43.44 -12.67 -2.12
CA LYS A 18 43.56 -11.66 -1.06
C LYS A 18 43.12 -10.30 -1.59
N LEU A 19 41.88 -9.94 -1.33
CA LEU A 19 41.25 -8.65 -1.69
C LEU A 19 40.80 -7.92 -0.46
N ASN A 20 40.94 -6.60 -0.46
CA ASN A 20 40.19 -5.74 0.45
C ASN A 20 38.79 -5.55 -0.15
N PHE A 21 37.88 -6.41 0.25
CA PHE A 21 36.49 -6.31 -0.16
C PHE A 21 35.81 -5.07 0.47
N PRO A 22 34.75 -4.54 -0.16
CA PRO A 22 33.91 -3.50 0.45
C PRO A 22 33.27 -3.99 1.76
N ASP A 23 32.85 -3.03 2.62
CA ASP A 23 32.30 -3.30 3.96
C ASP A 23 31.04 -4.20 3.96
N PHE A 24 30.31 -4.26 2.85
CA PHE A 24 29.13 -5.13 2.72
C PHE A 24 29.48 -6.61 2.43
N VAL A 25 30.76 -6.95 2.22
CA VAL A 25 31.24 -8.32 2.00
C VAL A 25 31.93 -8.81 3.26
N HIS A 26 31.42 -9.88 3.83
CA HIS A 26 31.93 -10.44 5.07
C HIS A 26 32.49 -11.84 4.86
N TYR A 27 33.57 -12.18 5.58
CA TYR A 27 34.08 -13.55 5.65
C TYR A 27 33.20 -14.40 6.56
N ASP A 28 32.73 -15.56 6.06
CA ASP A 28 31.96 -16.53 6.84
C ASP A 28 32.85 -17.76 7.16
N PRO A 29 33.31 -17.87 8.41
CA PRO A 29 34.21 -18.97 8.81
C PRO A 29 33.53 -20.35 8.77
N ARG A 30 32.19 -20.42 8.73
CA ARG A 30 31.45 -21.68 8.68
C ARG A 30 31.63 -22.42 7.32
N ILE A 31 31.89 -21.65 6.27
CA ILE A 31 32.01 -22.15 4.90
C ILE A 31 33.37 -21.80 4.25
N ASP A 32 34.25 -21.13 5.01
CA ASP A 32 35.57 -20.65 4.57
C ASP A 32 35.48 -19.85 3.24
N CYS A 33 34.50 -18.93 3.17
CA CYS A 33 34.24 -18.10 1.98
C CYS A 33 33.79 -16.71 2.38
N TYR A 34 33.95 -15.75 1.47
CA TYR A 34 33.32 -14.45 1.59
C TYR A 34 31.87 -14.50 1.12
N ARG A 35 31.00 -13.66 1.69
CA ARG A 35 29.60 -13.53 1.28
C ARG A 35 29.04 -12.15 1.51
N CYS A 36 28.01 -11.80 0.75
CA CYS A 36 27.18 -10.60 0.95
C CYS A 36 25.72 -10.91 0.70
N TYR A 37 24.81 -10.01 1.09
CA TYR A 37 23.41 -10.11 0.68
C TYR A 37 23.26 -10.09 -0.83
N ALA A 38 22.29 -10.84 -1.36
CA ALA A 38 22.08 -10.96 -2.82
C ALA A 38 21.73 -9.62 -3.47
N THR A 39 21.09 -8.69 -2.75
CA THR A 39 20.81 -7.31 -3.20
C THR A 39 22.09 -6.56 -3.64
N LYS A 40 23.26 -6.93 -3.11
CA LYS A 40 24.56 -6.31 -3.37
C LYS A 40 25.31 -6.89 -4.57
N LEU A 41 24.66 -7.78 -5.35
CA LEU A 41 25.31 -8.43 -6.50
C LEU A 41 25.85 -7.42 -7.52
N SER A 42 25.05 -6.43 -7.91
CA SER A 42 25.47 -5.41 -8.90
C SER A 42 26.67 -4.57 -8.41
N GLU A 43 26.64 -4.17 -7.14
CA GLU A 43 27.73 -3.42 -6.51
C GLU A 43 29.01 -4.29 -6.40
N LEU A 44 28.86 -5.57 -6.09
CA LEU A 44 29.97 -6.53 -6.06
C LEU A 44 30.57 -6.69 -7.45
N GLU A 45 29.74 -6.90 -8.49
CA GLU A 45 30.23 -7.04 -9.88
C GLU A 45 30.94 -5.77 -10.36
N GLU A 46 30.44 -4.60 -10.02
CA GLU A 46 31.09 -3.32 -10.35
C GLU A 46 32.45 -3.21 -9.66
N PHE A 47 32.52 -3.55 -8.37
CA PHE A 47 33.79 -3.62 -7.62
C PHE A 47 34.81 -4.55 -8.27
N LEU A 48 34.38 -5.77 -8.63
CA LEU A 48 35.26 -6.74 -9.26
C LEU A 48 35.75 -6.26 -10.63
N LYS A 49 34.90 -5.66 -11.46
CA LYS A 49 35.25 -5.05 -12.75
C LYS A 49 36.26 -3.91 -12.60
N LYS A 50 36.03 -2.97 -11.65
CA LYS A 50 36.96 -1.85 -11.37
C LYS A 50 38.34 -2.31 -10.96
N ASN A 51 38.42 -3.45 -10.27
CA ASN A 51 39.71 -4.03 -9.87
C ASN A 51 40.28 -5.05 -10.87
N ASN A 52 39.73 -5.14 -12.09
CA ASN A 52 40.12 -6.05 -13.14
C ASN A 52 40.16 -7.55 -12.73
N ILE A 53 39.23 -7.96 -11.84
CA ILE A 53 39.16 -9.31 -11.32
C ILE A 53 38.23 -10.13 -12.20
N LYS A 54 38.75 -11.24 -12.74
CA LYS A 54 37.95 -12.18 -13.50
C LYS A 54 37.10 -13.05 -12.57
N TYR A 55 35.82 -13.14 -12.86
CA TYR A 55 34.86 -13.95 -12.10
C TYR A 55 33.91 -14.70 -13.06
N ASP A 56 33.34 -15.78 -12.56
CA ASP A 56 32.24 -16.55 -13.17
C ASP A 56 31.01 -16.43 -12.28
N ALA A 57 29.93 -15.86 -12.80
CA ALA A 57 28.69 -15.59 -12.03
C ALA A 57 27.63 -16.67 -12.35
N LYS A 58 27.50 -17.66 -11.46
CA LYS A 58 26.46 -18.70 -11.50
C LYS A 58 25.36 -18.38 -10.45
N VAL A 59 24.82 -17.18 -10.54
CA VAL A 59 23.91 -16.66 -9.52
C VAL A 59 22.46 -17.01 -9.83
N PHE A 60 22.04 -16.87 -11.09
CA PHE A 60 20.65 -17.00 -11.49
C PHE A 60 20.26 -18.41 -11.89
N ASP A 61 19.08 -18.83 -11.42
CA ASP A 61 18.36 -20.04 -11.83
C ASP A 61 16.98 -19.61 -12.37
N LEU A 62 16.99 -19.12 -13.62
CA LEU A 62 15.86 -18.45 -14.24
C LEU A 62 14.79 -19.43 -14.74
N PRO A 63 13.49 -19.18 -14.51
CA PRO A 63 12.42 -19.99 -15.08
C PRO A 63 12.44 -19.88 -16.60
N GLN A 64 12.28 -21.03 -17.25
CA GLN A 64 12.21 -21.12 -18.71
C GLN A 64 10.83 -20.64 -19.19
N GLY A 65 10.79 -19.97 -20.33
CA GLY A 65 9.54 -19.50 -20.92
C GLY A 65 9.73 -18.50 -22.05
N ASN A 66 8.65 -18.23 -22.76
CA ASN A 66 8.59 -17.23 -23.82
C ASN A 66 7.82 -16.02 -23.31
N PHE A 67 8.16 -14.83 -23.79
CA PHE A 67 7.46 -13.59 -23.50
C PHE A 67 7.15 -12.87 -24.81
N GLU A 68 5.88 -12.86 -25.18
CA GLU A 68 5.38 -12.23 -26.40
C GLU A 68 4.39 -11.11 -26.04
N VAL A 69 4.59 -9.93 -26.60
CA VAL A 69 3.65 -8.82 -26.48
C VAL A 69 2.53 -8.99 -27.50
N ILE A 70 1.31 -9.28 -27.06
CA ILE A 70 0.14 -9.48 -27.93
C ILE A 70 -0.69 -8.20 -28.07
N LYS A 71 -0.60 -7.29 -27.09
CA LYS A 71 -1.28 -6.00 -27.10
C LYS A 71 -0.39 -4.94 -26.46
N HIS A 72 -0.02 -3.94 -27.23
CA HIS A 72 0.75 -2.82 -26.70
C HIS A 72 -0.07 -1.99 -25.69
N VAL A 73 0.61 -1.50 -24.66
CA VAL A 73 0.02 -0.60 -23.68
C VAL A 73 -0.06 0.80 -24.28
N SER A 74 -1.23 1.41 -24.28
CA SER A 74 -1.37 2.83 -24.60
C SER A 74 -1.02 3.66 -23.38
N LEU A 75 0.02 4.44 -23.46
CA LEU A 75 0.55 5.25 -22.38
C LEU A 75 0.16 6.73 -22.54
N ARG A 76 0.02 7.40 -21.41
CA ARG A 76 -0.12 8.85 -21.31
C ARG A 76 1.28 9.50 -21.17
N ASP A 77 1.40 10.79 -21.47
CA ASP A 77 2.69 11.50 -21.46
C ASP A 77 3.49 11.28 -20.16
N TYR A 78 2.84 11.47 -19.00
CA TYR A 78 3.50 11.30 -17.71
C TYR A 78 3.95 9.84 -17.44
N GLN A 79 3.32 8.85 -18.07
CA GLN A 79 3.73 7.46 -17.94
C GLN A 79 5.02 7.20 -18.75
N TYR A 80 5.18 7.85 -19.91
CA TYR A 80 6.45 7.86 -20.64
C TYR A 80 7.55 8.54 -19.82
N GLU A 81 7.28 9.72 -19.25
CA GLU A 81 8.23 10.42 -18.36
C GLU A 81 8.67 9.53 -17.20
N ALA A 82 7.75 8.79 -16.57
CA ALA A 82 8.05 7.89 -15.47
C ALA A 82 8.93 6.71 -15.90
N ILE A 83 8.69 6.15 -17.09
CA ILE A 83 9.49 5.06 -17.65
C ILE A 83 10.89 5.55 -17.99
N GLU A 84 11.03 6.71 -18.63
CA GLU A 84 12.31 7.32 -18.96
C GLU A 84 13.13 7.65 -17.69
N ALA A 85 12.47 8.16 -16.65
CA ALA A 85 13.13 8.44 -15.37
C ALA A 85 13.65 7.15 -14.71
N TRP A 86 12.84 6.07 -14.72
CA TRP A 86 13.24 4.78 -14.18
C TRP A 86 14.34 4.10 -15.04
N ASP A 87 14.29 4.27 -16.35
CA ASP A 87 15.22 3.61 -17.28
C ASP A 87 16.68 4.03 -17.09
N LYS A 88 16.92 5.21 -16.53
CA LYS A 88 18.28 5.73 -16.27
C LYS A 88 19.07 4.83 -15.30
N GLU A 89 18.41 4.42 -14.21
CA GLU A 89 19.03 3.62 -13.15
C GLU A 89 18.59 2.16 -13.18
N LYS A 90 17.52 1.83 -13.91
CA LYS A 90 16.86 0.50 -13.94
C LYS A 90 16.36 0.07 -12.54
N ARG A 91 16.39 0.99 -11.58
CA ARG A 91 15.95 0.82 -10.19
C ARG A 91 15.31 2.10 -9.72
N GLY A 92 14.22 1.99 -8.95
CA GLY A 92 13.60 3.16 -8.33
C GLY A 92 12.10 3.04 -8.14
N ILE A 93 11.55 4.06 -7.52
CA ILE A 93 10.15 4.13 -7.14
C ILE A 93 9.45 5.19 -7.99
N VAL A 94 8.31 4.80 -8.55
CA VAL A 94 7.39 5.69 -9.24
C VAL A 94 6.21 6.00 -8.33
N VAL A 95 6.03 7.29 -8.03
CA VAL A 95 4.97 7.79 -7.16
C VAL A 95 3.95 8.54 -7.99
N VAL A 96 2.79 7.91 -8.19
CA VAL A 96 1.64 8.53 -8.87
C VAL A 96 0.34 8.15 -8.16
N PRO A 97 -0.68 9.02 -8.20
CA PRO A 97 -1.94 8.79 -7.50
C PRO A 97 -2.62 7.45 -7.82
N THR A 98 -3.48 6.99 -6.92
CA THR A 98 -4.36 5.87 -7.19
C THR A 98 -5.28 6.23 -8.37
N GLY A 99 -5.51 5.28 -9.28
CA GLY A 99 -6.28 5.54 -10.52
C GLY A 99 -5.48 6.14 -11.67
N ALA A 100 -4.23 6.56 -11.45
CA ALA A 100 -3.36 7.08 -12.51
C ALA A 100 -2.75 5.99 -13.41
N GLY A 101 -3.01 4.72 -13.17
CA GLY A 101 -2.54 3.63 -14.04
C GLY A 101 -1.08 3.21 -13.81
N LYS A 102 -0.67 3.10 -12.53
CA LYS A 102 0.64 2.55 -12.12
C LYS A 102 0.96 1.22 -12.80
N THR A 103 -0.02 0.34 -12.86
CA THR A 103 0.10 -0.98 -13.50
C THR A 103 0.54 -0.89 -14.96
N TYR A 104 0.05 0.10 -15.73
CA TYR A 104 0.43 0.26 -17.13
C TYR A 104 1.89 0.70 -17.31
N ILE A 105 2.45 1.48 -16.39
CA ILE A 105 3.89 1.81 -16.37
C ILE A 105 4.70 0.52 -16.23
N ALA A 106 4.35 -0.34 -15.27
CA ALA A 106 5.03 -1.60 -15.07
C ALA A 106 4.90 -2.56 -16.26
N LEU A 107 3.69 -2.69 -16.84
CA LEU A 107 3.47 -3.51 -18.04
C LEU A 107 4.33 -3.04 -19.23
N ALA A 108 4.48 -1.73 -19.40
CA ALA A 108 5.33 -1.17 -20.46
C ALA A 108 6.82 -1.48 -20.21
N ILE A 109 7.29 -1.39 -18.96
CA ILE A 109 8.65 -1.78 -18.60
C ILE A 109 8.87 -3.29 -18.81
N MET A 110 7.90 -4.15 -18.45
CA MET A 110 7.94 -5.58 -18.74
C MET A 110 8.04 -5.86 -20.25
N ALA A 111 7.24 -5.15 -21.06
CA ALA A 111 7.27 -5.26 -22.53
C ALA A 111 8.61 -4.81 -23.13
N TYR A 112 9.28 -3.85 -22.49
CA TYR A 112 10.61 -3.39 -22.88
C TYR A 112 11.71 -4.37 -22.49
N LEU A 113 11.74 -4.83 -21.24
CA LEU A 113 12.79 -5.70 -20.72
C LEU A 113 12.69 -7.16 -21.23
N LYS A 114 11.48 -7.71 -21.31
CA LYS A 114 11.19 -9.10 -21.71
C LYS A 114 12.02 -10.15 -20.95
N VAL A 115 12.17 -9.97 -19.65
CA VAL A 115 12.95 -10.85 -18.77
C VAL A 115 12.04 -11.53 -17.73
N PRO A 116 12.49 -12.64 -17.11
CA PRO A 116 11.77 -13.25 -16.01
C PRO A 116 11.46 -12.24 -14.92
N THR A 117 10.16 -12.09 -14.59
CA THR A 117 9.64 -11.01 -13.75
C THR A 117 8.87 -11.53 -12.55
N LEU A 118 9.18 -11.02 -11.37
CA LEU A 118 8.43 -11.22 -10.13
C LEU A 118 7.60 -9.98 -9.82
N ILE A 119 6.31 -10.15 -9.52
CA ILE A 119 5.40 -9.08 -9.13
C ILE A 119 4.91 -9.36 -7.72
N VAL A 120 5.29 -8.52 -6.76
CA VAL A 120 4.93 -8.65 -5.35
C VAL A 120 3.76 -7.73 -5.05
N VAL A 121 2.67 -8.31 -4.54
CA VAL A 121 1.40 -7.60 -4.29
C VAL A 121 0.92 -7.81 -2.85
N PRO A 122 0.16 -6.86 -2.26
CA PRO A 122 -0.30 -7.00 -0.87
C PRO A 122 -1.46 -7.98 -0.68
N THR A 123 -2.29 -8.22 -1.69
CA THR A 123 -3.52 -9.03 -1.53
C THR A 123 -3.75 -10.00 -2.70
N LEU A 124 -4.56 -11.04 -2.44
CA LEU A 124 -4.97 -12.00 -3.47
C LEU A 124 -5.81 -11.34 -4.56
N GLU A 125 -6.64 -10.35 -4.21
CA GLU A 125 -7.43 -9.61 -5.18
C GLU A 125 -6.55 -8.83 -6.18
N LEU A 126 -5.46 -8.22 -5.70
CA LEU A 126 -4.48 -7.59 -6.59
C LEU A 126 -3.73 -8.61 -7.44
N MET A 127 -3.45 -9.80 -6.90
CA MET A 127 -2.85 -10.89 -7.67
C MET A 127 -3.74 -11.27 -8.87
N GLU A 128 -5.04 -11.42 -8.69
CA GLU A 128 -6.00 -11.69 -9.75
C GLU A 128 -6.09 -10.54 -10.79
N GLN A 129 -6.03 -9.29 -10.33
CA GLN A 129 -6.02 -8.14 -11.23
C GLN A 129 -4.76 -8.12 -12.10
N TRP A 130 -3.58 -8.34 -11.50
CA TRP A 130 -2.32 -8.45 -12.24
C TRP A 130 -2.35 -9.61 -13.23
N TYR A 131 -2.84 -10.78 -12.80
CA TYR A 131 -3.01 -11.95 -13.68
C TYR A 131 -3.85 -11.62 -14.92
N SER A 132 -5.01 -10.99 -14.71
CA SER A 132 -5.90 -10.60 -15.80
C SER A 132 -5.23 -9.59 -16.76
N ARG A 133 -4.51 -8.59 -16.21
CA ARG A 133 -3.81 -7.59 -17.00
C ARG A 133 -2.65 -8.18 -17.81
N ILE A 134 -1.88 -9.08 -17.22
CA ILE A 134 -0.78 -9.76 -17.92
C ILE A 134 -1.34 -10.58 -19.07
N ARG A 135 -2.39 -11.36 -18.87
CA ARG A 135 -3.05 -12.14 -19.92
C ARG A 135 -3.63 -11.29 -21.06
N GLU A 136 -4.10 -10.10 -20.75
CA GLU A 136 -4.61 -9.15 -21.76
C GLU A 136 -3.49 -8.67 -22.70
N HIS A 137 -2.28 -8.46 -22.18
CA HIS A 137 -1.19 -7.80 -22.89
C HIS A 137 -0.10 -8.74 -23.38
N PHE A 138 0.08 -9.88 -22.70
CA PHE A 138 1.22 -10.77 -22.96
C PHE A 138 0.79 -12.23 -23.10
N ARG A 139 1.46 -12.93 -23.99
CA ARG A 139 1.47 -14.40 -24.02
C ARG A 139 2.76 -14.88 -23.36
N THR A 140 2.61 -15.42 -22.15
CA THR A 140 3.73 -15.90 -21.33
C THR A 140 3.24 -16.94 -20.33
N ASN A 141 4.17 -17.69 -19.74
CA ASN A 141 3.88 -18.58 -18.62
C ASN A 141 3.74 -17.73 -17.33
N ILE A 142 2.56 -17.74 -16.73
CA ILE A 142 2.24 -16.97 -15.50
C ILE A 142 2.16 -17.94 -14.34
N GLY A 143 3.04 -17.77 -13.35
CA GLY A 143 2.96 -18.45 -12.07
C GLY A 143 2.17 -17.63 -11.05
N LEU A 144 1.41 -18.31 -10.20
CA LEU A 144 0.73 -17.71 -9.04
C LEU A 144 1.30 -18.32 -7.75
N PHE A 145 1.73 -17.47 -6.82
CA PHE A 145 2.34 -17.91 -5.58
C PHE A 145 1.68 -17.23 -4.36
N GLY A 146 0.63 -17.85 -3.84
CA GLY A 146 -0.19 -17.34 -2.74
C GLY A 146 -1.59 -17.98 -2.77
N GLY A 147 -2.35 -17.87 -1.68
CA GLY A 147 -3.70 -18.43 -1.62
C GLY A 147 -3.76 -19.95 -1.81
N GLY A 148 -2.70 -20.69 -1.49
CA GLY A 148 -2.60 -22.13 -1.67
C GLY A 148 -1.90 -22.58 -2.97
N SER A 149 -1.68 -21.71 -3.95
CA SER A 149 -0.86 -21.98 -5.13
C SER A 149 0.62 -21.70 -4.86
N LYS A 150 1.53 -22.47 -5.52
CA LYS A 150 2.99 -22.32 -5.45
C LYS A 150 3.64 -22.53 -6.83
N GLU A 151 3.07 -21.92 -7.85
CA GLU A 151 3.55 -22.05 -9.21
C GLU A 151 4.51 -20.91 -9.56
N ILE A 152 5.68 -21.26 -10.08
CA ILE A 152 6.67 -20.32 -10.61
C ILE A 152 6.63 -20.40 -12.14
N GLY A 153 6.36 -19.26 -12.77
CA GLY A 153 6.39 -19.07 -14.21
C GLY A 153 7.40 -18.02 -14.63
N TYR A 154 7.49 -17.76 -15.92
CA TYR A 154 8.35 -16.69 -16.48
C TYR A 154 7.96 -15.31 -15.92
N VAL A 155 6.66 -15.07 -15.75
CA VAL A 155 6.10 -13.99 -14.94
C VAL A 155 5.42 -14.62 -13.74
N THR A 156 5.84 -14.28 -12.54
CA THR A 156 5.24 -14.80 -11.31
C THR A 156 4.64 -13.66 -10.49
N ILE A 157 3.41 -13.84 -10.05
CA ILE A 157 2.73 -12.91 -9.15
C ILE A 157 2.66 -13.57 -7.78
N ILE A 158 3.11 -12.87 -6.75
CA ILE A 158 3.24 -13.38 -5.38
C ILE A 158 2.74 -12.36 -4.37
N THR A 159 2.11 -12.82 -3.29
CA THR A 159 1.77 -11.92 -2.18
C THR A 159 2.99 -11.61 -1.31
N TYR A 160 3.02 -10.43 -0.64
CA TYR A 160 4.12 -10.07 0.27
C TYR A 160 4.40 -11.14 1.32
N ASP A 161 3.35 -11.72 1.94
CA ASP A 161 3.50 -12.79 2.93
C ASP A 161 4.16 -14.04 2.34
N SER A 162 3.71 -14.46 1.15
CA SER A 162 4.29 -15.62 0.47
C SER A 162 5.72 -15.35 0.00
N ALA A 163 6.00 -14.13 -0.48
CA ALA A 163 7.33 -13.72 -0.92
C ALA A 163 8.33 -13.67 0.24
N TYR A 164 7.90 -13.16 1.40
CA TYR A 164 8.72 -13.14 2.61
C TYR A 164 9.10 -14.54 3.07
N ILE A 165 8.11 -15.43 3.20
CA ILE A 165 8.34 -16.82 3.65
C ILE A 165 9.27 -17.57 2.68
N ASN A 166 9.24 -17.27 1.39
CA ASN A 166 9.99 -17.96 0.34
C ASN A 166 11.11 -17.10 -0.27
N ALA A 167 11.54 -16.03 0.40
CA ALA A 167 12.51 -15.08 -0.14
C ALA A 167 13.83 -15.74 -0.59
N GLU A 168 14.33 -16.70 0.18
CA GLU A 168 15.55 -17.46 -0.16
C GLU A 168 15.38 -18.33 -1.42
N LEU A 169 14.18 -18.89 -1.64
CA LEU A 169 13.87 -19.74 -2.78
C LEU A 169 13.75 -18.94 -4.08
N ILE A 170 13.12 -17.76 -4.01
CA ILE A 170 12.80 -16.96 -5.19
C ILE A 170 13.87 -15.91 -5.54
N GLY A 171 14.82 -15.65 -4.63
CA GLY A 171 15.72 -14.50 -4.72
C GLY A 171 16.68 -14.49 -5.90
N ASN A 172 16.89 -15.63 -6.59
CA ASN A 172 17.73 -15.72 -7.79
C ASN A 172 16.98 -16.18 -9.05
N LYS A 173 15.64 -16.19 -8.99
CA LYS A 173 14.83 -16.71 -10.11
C LYS A 173 14.36 -15.64 -11.08
N PHE A 174 14.52 -14.37 -10.75
CA PHE A 174 13.98 -13.27 -11.55
C PHE A 174 15.02 -12.17 -11.76
N LEU A 175 15.03 -11.60 -12.98
CA LEU A 175 15.87 -10.44 -13.28
C LEU A 175 15.18 -9.12 -13.00
N PHE A 176 13.85 -9.08 -13.04
CA PHE A 176 13.04 -7.92 -12.73
C PHE A 176 12.08 -8.20 -11.58
N ILE A 177 12.06 -7.32 -10.57
CA ILE A 177 11.12 -7.39 -9.47
C ILE A 177 10.32 -6.10 -9.38
N ILE A 178 8.99 -6.24 -9.32
CA ILE A 178 8.03 -5.15 -9.18
C ILE A 178 7.38 -5.27 -7.81
N PHE A 179 7.48 -4.22 -7.01
CA PHE A 179 6.80 -4.10 -5.73
C PHE A 179 5.58 -3.18 -5.89
N ASP A 180 4.40 -3.77 -6.02
CA ASP A 180 3.17 -2.98 -6.01
C ASP A 180 2.82 -2.59 -4.58
N GLU A 181 2.36 -1.35 -4.38
CA GLU A 181 2.21 -0.72 -3.08
C GLU A 181 3.49 -0.88 -2.23
N VAL A 182 4.62 -0.43 -2.78
CA VAL A 182 5.98 -0.63 -2.25
C VAL A 182 6.16 -0.14 -0.81
N HIS A 183 5.25 0.66 -0.29
CA HIS A 183 5.26 1.12 1.09
C HIS A 183 5.11 -0.02 2.13
N HIS A 184 4.70 -1.23 1.72
CA HIS A 184 4.72 -2.42 2.58
C HIS A 184 6.13 -2.97 2.78
N LEU A 185 7.00 -2.83 1.76
CA LEU A 185 8.31 -3.49 1.70
C LEU A 185 9.25 -3.17 2.87
N PRO A 186 9.37 -1.92 3.38
CA PRO A 186 10.32 -1.60 4.45
C PRO A 186 10.01 -2.26 5.81
N SER A 187 8.83 -2.87 5.98
CA SER A 187 8.47 -3.57 7.21
C SER A 187 9.48 -4.66 7.54
N GLU A 188 9.67 -4.94 8.83
CA GLU A 188 10.76 -5.79 9.33
C GLU A 188 10.86 -7.16 8.64
N GLY A 189 9.74 -7.85 8.41
CA GLY A 189 9.72 -9.10 7.64
C GLY A 189 9.91 -8.88 6.15
N PHE A 190 9.09 -8.01 5.54
CA PHE A 190 9.00 -7.89 4.08
C PHE A 190 10.27 -7.34 3.43
N ARG A 191 11.09 -6.52 4.12
CA ARG A 191 12.39 -6.07 3.58
C ARG A 191 13.33 -7.22 3.18
N GLN A 192 13.15 -8.41 3.75
CA GLN A 192 13.90 -9.61 3.37
C GLN A 192 13.70 -10.00 1.89
N ILE A 193 12.53 -9.72 1.32
CA ILE A 193 12.23 -9.99 -0.09
C ILE A 193 13.24 -9.28 -1.00
N ALA A 194 13.54 -8.02 -0.71
CA ALA A 194 14.49 -7.22 -1.48
C ALA A 194 15.96 -7.55 -1.13
N LEU A 195 16.28 -7.72 0.16
CA LEU A 195 17.64 -7.99 0.61
C LEU A 195 18.18 -9.34 0.09
N LEU A 196 17.31 -10.36 0.05
CA LEU A 196 17.68 -11.70 -0.40
C LEU A 196 17.54 -11.90 -1.91
N SER A 197 17.11 -10.88 -2.65
CA SER A 197 16.96 -10.93 -4.11
C SER A 197 18.20 -10.41 -4.84
N ALA A 198 18.67 -11.19 -5.81
CA ALA A 198 19.75 -10.82 -6.74
C ALA A 198 19.25 -10.01 -7.95
N SER A 199 17.93 -9.76 -8.08
CA SER A 199 17.34 -9.07 -9.24
C SER A 199 17.99 -7.71 -9.48
N PRO A 200 18.60 -7.45 -10.65
CA PRO A 200 19.23 -6.17 -10.96
C PRO A 200 18.23 -5.07 -11.25
N TYR A 201 17.06 -5.40 -11.82
CA TYR A 201 16.01 -4.45 -12.16
C TYR A 201 14.96 -4.43 -11.08
N ARG A 202 14.62 -3.24 -10.56
CA ARG A 202 13.66 -3.07 -9.47
C ARG A 202 12.74 -1.90 -9.71
N LEU A 203 11.44 -2.10 -9.53
CA LEU A 203 10.43 -1.06 -9.65
C LEU A 203 9.53 -1.08 -8.42
N GLY A 204 9.46 0.03 -7.70
CA GLY A 204 8.46 0.28 -6.68
C GLY A 204 7.33 1.14 -7.22
N LEU A 205 6.09 0.76 -6.94
CA LEU A 205 4.89 1.52 -7.30
C LEU A 205 4.12 1.89 -6.03
N THR A 206 3.79 3.16 -5.85
CA THR A 206 2.92 3.61 -4.75
C THR A 206 2.26 4.95 -5.08
N ALA A 207 1.20 5.28 -4.35
CA ALA A 207 0.64 6.63 -4.34
C ALA A 207 1.21 7.48 -3.20
N THR A 208 1.69 6.85 -2.14
CA THR A 208 2.17 7.50 -0.91
C THR A 208 3.40 6.75 -0.41
N PRO A 209 4.62 7.20 -0.75
CA PRO A 209 5.85 6.54 -0.33
C PRO A 209 6.17 6.77 1.15
N GLU A 210 5.74 7.91 1.70
CA GLU A 210 6.04 8.28 3.09
C GLU A 210 5.32 7.35 4.08
N ARG A 211 6.04 6.92 5.11
CA ARG A 211 5.55 6.09 6.22
C ARG A 211 5.65 6.88 7.53
N GLU A 212 4.69 6.66 8.42
CA GLU A 212 4.66 7.32 9.73
C GLU A 212 5.77 6.84 10.66
N ASP A 213 6.27 5.61 10.43
CA ASP A 213 7.38 5.00 11.19
C ASP A 213 8.78 5.37 10.66
N GLY A 214 8.89 6.18 9.61
CA GLY A 214 10.16 6.61 9.01
C GLY A 214 10.88 5.54 8.18
N LEU A 215 10.39 4.29 8.12
CA LEU A 215 11.08 3.19 7.43
C LEU A 215 11.17 3.38 5.90
N HIS A 216 10.53 4.39 5.32
CA HIS A 216 10.70 4.75 3.91
C HIS A 216 12.13 5.21 3.58
N GLU A 217 12.94 5.58 4.57
CA GLU A 217 14.38 5.87 4.40
C GLU A 217 15.19 4.65 3.93
N LEU A 218 14.63 3.44 4.01
CA LEU A 218 15.26 2.21 3.51
C LEU A 218 15.06 1.99 2.00
N TYR A 219 14.24 2.77 1.31
CA TYR A 219 13.99 2.57 -0.11
C TYR A 219 15.24 2.58 -1.00
N PRO A 220 16.21 3.49 -0.81
CA PRO A 220 17.41 3.52 -1.65
C PRO A 220 18.15 2.19 -1.67
N GLU A 221 18.23 1.52 -0.53
CA GLU A 221 18.87 0.21 -0.42
C GLU A 221 17.99 -0.91 -1.02
N LEU A 222 16.69 -0.91 -0.74
CA LEU A 222 15.79 -2.02 -1.09
C LEU A 222 15.37 -2.01 -2.56
N VAL A 223 15.04 -0.84 -3.11
CA VAL A 223 14.48 -0.70 -4.47
C VAL A 223 15.25 0.31 -5.30
N GLY A 224 15.61 1.43 -4.71
CA GLY A 224 16.18 2.61 -5.33
C GLY A 224 15.45 3.87 -4.88
N GLU A 225 15.94 5.04 -5.31
CA GLU A 225 15.36 6.34 -5.01
C GLU A 225 13.97 6.52 -5.63
N VAL A 226 13.25 7.55 -5.18
CA VAL A 226 12.04 8.00 -5.87
C VAL A 226 12.47 8.71 -7.16
N VAL A 227 12.37 8.02 -8.29
CA VAL A 227 12.85 8.51 -9.60
C VAL A 227 11.80 9.35 -10.32
N TYR A 228 10.52 9.18 -9.99
CA TYR A 228 9.44 9.97 -10.58
C TYR A 228 8.30 10.18 -9.58
N ARG A 229 7.79 11.43 -9.55
CA ARG A 229 6.66 11.80 -8.70
C ARG A 229 5.71 12.73 -9.44
N LYS A 230 4.40 12.45 -9.35
CA LYS A 230 3.32 13.39 -9.71
C LYS A 230 2.29 13.42 -8.59
N SER A 231 1.89 14.62 -8.23
CA SER A 231 0.84 14.84 -7.22
C SER A 231 -0.57 14.72 -7.81
N VAL A 232 -1.58 14.63 -6.94
CA VAL A 232 -2.99 14.64 -7.38
C VAL A 232 -3.33 15.96 -8.06
N THR A 233 -2.86 17.08 -7.53
CA THR A 233 -3.11 18.44 -8.07
C THR A 233 -2.55 18.61 -9.49
N GLU A 234 -1.31 18.20 -9.75
CA GLU A 234 -0.70 18.22 -11.08
C GLU A 234 -1.44 17.37 -12.12
N MET A 235 -2.15 16.35 -11.66
CA MET A 235 -2.88 15.43 -12.54
C MET A 235 -4.37 15.74 -12.69
N THR A 236 -4.93 16.55 -11.77
CA THR A 236 -6.35 16.94 -11.77
C THR A 236 -6.66 17.80 -13.00
N GLY A 237 -7.80 17.52 -13.63
CA GLY A 237 -8.27 18.20 -14.83
C GLY A 237 -7.64 17.69 -16.14
N LYS A 238 -6.43 17.13 -16.12
CA LYS A 238 -5.79 16.54 -17.32
C LYS A 238 -5.90 15.02 -17.35
N TYR A 239 -5.59 14.35 -16.23
CA TYR A 239 -5.51 12.89 -16.12
C TYR A 239 -6.41 12.30 -15.06
N LEU A 240 -6.79 13.12 -14.06
CA LEU A 240 -7.76 12.79 -13.02
C LEU A 240 -8.96 13.72 -13.13
N ALA A 241 -10.14 13.27 -12.71
CA ALA A 241 -11.32 14.11 -12.65
C ALA A 241 -11.09 15.29 -11.69
N PRO A 242 -11.59 16.49 -12.00
CA PRO A 242 -11.66 17.54 -11.01
C PRO A 242 -12.48 17.08 -9.81
N PHE A 243 -12.14 17.55 -8.62
CA PHE A 243 -12.80 17.14 -7.38
C PHE A 243 -12.98 18.27 -6.40
N GLU A 244 -13.97 18.12 -5.54
CA GLU A 244 -14.26 19.01 -4.42
C GLU A 244 -14.23 18.22 -3.11
N ILE A 245 -13.63 18.80 -2.07
CA ILE A 245 -13.68 18.25 -0.71
C ILE A 245 -14.61 19.11 0.14
N LEU A 246 -15.74 18.55 0.53
CA LEU A 246 -16.80 19.20 1.29
C LEU A 246 -16.79 18.66 2.73
N ARG A 247 -16.66 19.55 3.72
CA ARG A 247 -16.57 19.16 5.13
C ARG A 247 -17.81 19.61 5.89
N TYR A 248 -18.47 18.64 6.50
CA TYR A 248 -19.62 18.86 7.37
C TYR A 248 -19.20 18.62 8.83
N TYR A 249 -19.57 19.57 9.67
CA TYR A 249 -19.26 19.49 11.09
C TYR A 249 -20.55 19.29 11.88
N VAL A 250 -20.65 18.15 12.58
CA VAL A 250 -21.79 17.79 13.45
C VAL A 250 -21.44 17.91 14.93
N SER A 251 -22.43 18.02 15.79
CA SER A 251 -22.26 18.02 17.25
C SER A 251 -22.75 16.70 17.84
N LEU A 252 -22.17 16.28 18.95
CA LEU A 252 -22.72 15.22 19.78
C LEU A 252 -24.06 15.72 20.38
N ASN A 253 -25.03 14.81 20.51
CA ASN A 253 -26.20 15.08 21.32
C ASN A 253 -25.82 15.08 22.81
N ASP A 254 -26.75 15.51 23.70
CA ASP A 254 -26.42 15.67 25.13
C ASP A 254 -25.99 14.38 25.80
N GLU A 255 -26.63 13.25 25.49
CA GLU A 255 -26.26 11.92 26.03
C GLU A 255 -24.88 11.45 25.52
N GLU A 256 -24.61 11.62 24.23
CA GLU A 256 -23.32 11.30 23.64
C GLU A 256 -22.21 12.17 24.21
N LYS A 257 -22.47 13.46 24.40
CA LYS A 257 -21.55 14.44 24.99
C LYS A 257 -21.19 14.08 26.41
N GLU A 258 -22.17 13.78 27.27
CA GLU A 258 -21.92 13.37 28.65
C GLU A 258 -21.05 12.10 28.72
N LYS A 259 -21.38 11.08 27.93
CA LYS A 259 -20.58 9.86 27.84
C LYS A 259 -19.15 10.11 27.33
N TYR A 260 -19.03 10.95 26.30
CA TYR A 260 -17.73 11.33 25.73
C TYR A 260 -16.85 12.02 26.78
N GLU A 261 -17.39 13.03 27.48
CA GLU A 261 -16.67 13.78 28.50
C GLU A 261 -16.27 12.89 29.69
N LYS A 262 -17.16 11.99 30.13
CA LYS A 262 -16.86 10.99 31.16
C LYS A 262 -15.67 10.13 30.79
N TYR A 263 -15.67 9.53 29.60
CA TYR A 263 -14.57 8.68 29.18
C TYR A 263 -13.27 9.47 28.93
N ARG A 264 -13.37 10.69 28.43
CA ARG A 264 -12.22 11.58 28.27
C ARG A 264 -11.60 11.97 29.61
N SER A 265 -12.42 12.21 30.64
CA SER A 265 -11.92 12.55 31.98
C SER A 265 -11.17 11.38 32.62
N ILE A 266 -11.65 10.13 32.49
CA ILE A 266 -10.93 8.93 32.97
C ILE A 266 -9.55 8.82 32.31
N PHE A 267 -9.51 8.99 30.98
CA PHE A 267 -8.24 8.95 30.25
C PHE A 267 -7.29 10.07 30.70
N LYS A 268 -7.76 11.30 30.73
CA LYS A 268 -6.96 12.47 31.10
C LYS A 268 -6.41 12.36 32.54
N LYS A 269 -7.25 11.97 33.49
CA LYS A 269 -6.87 11.78 34.88
C LYS A 269 -5.76 10.75 35.07
N PHE A 270 -5.81 9.65 34.32
CA PHE A 270 -4.74 8.63 34.38
C PHE A 270 -3.37 9.22 34.01
N PHE A 271 -3.30 10.08 33.00
CA PHE A 271 -2.08 10.73 32.56
C PHE A 271 -1.58 11.77 33.56
N GLU A 272 -2.49 12.57 34.09
CA GLU A 272 -2.21 13.59 35.13
C GLU A 272 -1.65 12.92 36.40
N ASP A 273 -2.31 11.86 36.88
CA ASP A 273 -1.93 11.12 38.11
C ASP A 273 -0.56 10.41 37.96
N ASN A 274 -0.16 10.05 36.75
CA ASN A 274 1.12 9.34 36.47
C ASN A 274 2.23 10.27 35.94
N GLY A 275 1.97 11.56 35.71
CA GLY A 275 2.94 12.49 35.11
C GLY A 275 3.36 12.12 33.68
N ILE A 276 2.54 11.37 32.94
CA ILE A 276 2.85 10.88 31.60
C ILE A 276 2.36 11.90 30.57
N GLN A 277 3.18 12.19 29.57
CA GLN A 277 2.79 12.97 28.39
C GLN A 277 2.92 12.10 27.14
N ILE A 278 1.83 11.95 26.39
CA ILE A 278 1.90 11.32 25.05
C ILE A 278 2.31 12.39 24.04
N LYS A 279 3.54 12.28 23.54
CA LYS A 279 4.08 13.16 22.50
C LYS A 279 4.33 12.42 21.19
N SER A 280 4.41 11.08 21.25
CA SER A 280 4.74 10.22 20.11
C SER A 280 3.85 8.99 20.04
N LEU A 281 3.90 8.28 18.90
CA LEU A 281 3.29 6.95 18.74
C LEU A 281 3.92 5.92 19.68
N ASP A 282 5.21 6.06 19.98
CA ASP A 282 5.93 5.16 20.88
C ASP A 282 5.41 5.28 22.31
N ASP A 283 5.14 6.50 22.79
CA ASP A 283 4.53 6.70 24.10
C ASP A 283 3.17 6.00 24.21
N PHE A 284 2.38 6.05 23.14
CA PHE A 284 1.09 5.37 23.09
C PHE A 284 1.25 3.84 23.05
N TYR A 285 2.27 3.34 22.34
CA TYR A 285 2.60 1.92 22.32
C TYR A 285 3.04 1.42 23.70
N GLN A 286 3.88 2.17 24.41
CA GLN A 286 4.27 1.87 25.78
C GLN A 286 3.06 1.81 26.72
N MET A 287 2.09 2.69 26.54
CA MET A 287 0.83 2.63 27.28
C MET A 287 0.05 1.34 26.99
N ILE A 288 -0.01 0.89 25.72
CA ILE A 288 -0.64 -0.39 25.37
C ILE A 288 0.05 -1.55 26.07
N LEU A 289 1.38 -1.61 26.06
CA LEU A 289 2.15 -2.64 26.77
C LEU A 289 1.89 -2.60 28.27
N ARG A 290 1.87 -1.40 28.88
CA ARG A 290 1.58 -1.22 30.29
C ARG A 290 0.17 -1.71 30.66
N SER A 291 -0.82 -1.50 29.79
CA SER A 291 -2.20 -1.93 30.01
C SER A 291 -2.37 -3.46 30.16
N GLY A 292 -1.40 -4.23 29.69
CA GLY A 292 -1.34 -5.68 29.91
C GLY A 292 -1.13 -6.08 31.37
N LYS A 293 -0.45 -5.23 32.16
CA LYS A 293 -0.03 -5.50 33.57
C LYS A 293 -0.68 -4.56 34.57
N ASP A 294 -1.10 -3.37 34.17
CA ASP A 294 -1.66 -2.31 35.02
C ASP A 294 -3.14 -2.13 34.76
N LYS A 295 -3.98 -2.42 35.76
CA LYS A 295 -5.47 -2.32 35.66
C LYS A 295 -5.93 -0.89 35.37
N LYS A 296 -5.28 0.15 35.95
CA LYS A 296 -5.63 1.56 35.71
C LYS A 296 -5.24 1.99 34.29
N ALA A 297 -4.08 1.56 33.78
CA ALA A 297 -3.69 1.80 32.40
C ALA A 297 -4.66 1.15 31.41
N ARG A 298 -5.12 -0.07 31.70
CA ARG A 298 -6.14 -0.76 30.90
C ARG A 298 -7.47 -0.02 30.91
N GLU A 299 -7.93 0.45 32.05
CA GLU A 299 -9.16 1.23 32.19
C GLU A 299 -9.09 2.54 31.41
N ALA A 300 -7.97 3.24 31.48
CA ALA A 300 -7.72 4.46 30.71
C ALA A 300 -7.72 4.19 29.20
N LEU A 301 -7.09 3.11 28.74
CA LEU A 301 -7.06 2.71 27.33
C LEU A 301 -8.47 2.34 26.81
N LEU A 302 -9.26 1.61 27.60
CA LEU A 302 -10.65 1.29 27.27
C LEU A 302 -11.51 2.56 27.22
N ALA A 303 -11.35 3.47 28.17
CA ALA A 303 -12.06 4.74 28.16
C ALA A 303 -11.70 5.60 26.94
N TRP A 304 -10.44 5.64 26.52
CA TRP A 304 -10.02 6.29 25.29
C TRP A 304 -10.70 5.68 24.04
N ASN A 305 -10.76 4.35 23.97
CA ASN A 305 -11.42 3.66 22.87
C ASN A 305 -12.94 3.96 22.84
N GLU A 306 -13.62 3.99 24.00
CA GLU A 306 -15.05 4.31 24.06
C GLU A 306 -15.32 5.77 23.68
N ALA A 307 -14.50 6.73 24.15
CA ALA A 307 -14.60 8.12 23.73
C ALA A 307 -14.42 8.25 22.20
N ARG A 308 -13.44 7.56 21.65
CA ARG A 308 -13.18 7.53 20.18
C ARG A 308 -14.37 6.95 19.41
N LYS A 309 -14.97 5.87 19.89
CA LYS A 309 -16.16 5.28 19.24
C LYS A 309 -17.34 6.27 19.24
N ILE A 310 -17.60 6.99 20.34
CA ILE A 310 -18.65 7.98 20.40
C ILE A 310 -18.40 9.09 19.38
N ALA A 311 -17.17 9.64 19.33
CA ALA A 311 -16.81 10.68 18.38
C ALA A 311 -17.01 10.25 16.92
N LEU A 312 -16.59 9.04 16.58
CA LEU A 312 -16.64 8.52 15.21
C LEU A 312 -18.05 8.11 14.76
N ASN A 313 -18.93 7.76 15.70
CA ASN A 313 -20.27 7.22 15.41
C ASN A 313 -21.38 8.14 15.92
N ALA A 314 -21.16 9.46 16.00
CA ALA A 314 -22.16 10.42 16.43
C ALA A 314 -23.44 10.29 15.60
N SER A 315 -24.61 10.26 16.28
CA SER A 315 -25.92 10.05 15.63
C SER A 315 -26.25 11.12 14.59
N ALA A 316 -25.84 12.37 14.83
CA ALA A 316 -26.01 13.47 13.89
C ALA A 316 -25.33 13.24 12.51
N LYS A 317 -24.33 12.34 12.41
CA LYS A 317 -23.73 11.98 11.13
C LYS A 317 -24.70 11.25 10.20
N ILE A 318 -25.62 10.46 10.77
CA ILE A 318 -26.61 9.72 9.99
C ILE A 318 -27.61 10.67 9.32
N GLU A 319 -27.99 11.77 9.99
CA GLU A 319 -28.87 12.77 9.40
C GLU A 319 -28.20 13.50 8.23
N VAL A 320 -26.93 13.93 8.40
CA VAL A 320 -26.16 14.53 7.31
C VAL A 320 -25.94 13.54 6.17
N LEU A 321 -25.69 12.26 6.48
CA LEU A 321 -25.59 11.22 5.46
C LEU A 321 -26.86 11.11 4.63
N LYS A 322 -28.03 11.16 5.28
CA LYS A 322 -29.33 11.11 4.60
C LYS A 322 -29.51 12.28 3.64
N GLU A 323 -29.14 13.49 4.05
CA GLU A 323 -29.19 14.68 3.19
C GLU A 323 -28.28 14.52 1.95
N ILE A 324 -27.04 14.06 2.14
CA ILE A 324 -26.10 13.83 1.03
C ILE A 324 -26.61 12.75 0.07
N LEU A 325 -27.19 11.65 0.60
CA LEU A 325 -27.76 10.60 -0.23
C LEU A 325 -28.97 11.08 -1.06
N GLN A 326 -29.76 12.02 -0.53
CA GLN A 326 -30.87 12.65 -1.25
C GLN A 326 -30.38 13.61 -2.33
N GLU A 327 -29.34 14.42 -2.06
CA GLU A 327 -28.72 15.34 -3.01
C GLU A 327 -28.16 14.57 -4.23
N HIS A 328 -27.54 13.42 -3.97
CA HIS A 328 -26.87 12.59 -5.00
C HIS A 328 -27.68 11.37 -5.45
N LYS A 329 -29.01 11.51 -5.46
CA LYS A 329 -29.91 10.42 -5.89
C LYS A 329 -29.56 9.94 -7.30
N GLY A 330 -29.31 8.64 -7.43
CA GLY A 330 -28.97 8.00 -8.72
C GLY A 330 -27.48 8.03 -9.07
N GLU A 331 -26.65 8.74 -8.34
CA GLU A 331 -25.21 8.71 -8.50
C GLU A 331 -24.57 7.50 -7.83
N ARG A 332 -23.35 7.15 -8.26
CA ARG A 332 -22.56 6.10 -7.61
C ARG A 332 -21.84 6.66 -6.40
N ILE A 333 -22.17 6.14 -5.23
CA ILE A 333 -21.69 6.62 -3.93
C ILE A 333 -20.99 5.50 -3.18
N ILE A 334 -19.83 5.78 -2.60
CA ILE A 334 -19.15 4.89 -1.67
C ILE A 334 -19.05 5.57 -0.31
N ILE A 335 -19.55 4.87 0.72
CA ILE A 335 -19.53 5.34 2.11
C ILE A 335 -18.44 4.59 2.86
N PHE A 336 -17.47 5.30 3.44
CA PHE A 336 -16.38 4.75 4.22
C PHE A 336 -16.63 4.95 5.71
N THR A 337 -16.51 3.86 6.47
CA THR A 337 -16.58 3.86 7.93
C THR A 337 -15.35 3.17 8.53
N GLU A 338 -15.00 3.50 9.78
CA GLU A 338 -13.93 2.77 10.49
C GLU A 338 -14.45 1.50 11.15
N HIS A 339 -15.71 1.51 11.59
CA HIS A 339 -16.30 0.43 12.39
C HIS A 339 -17.37 -0.34 11.62
N ASN A 340 -17.27 -1.68 11.65
CA ASN A 340 -18.27 -2.55 11.02
C ASN A 340 -19.68 -2.36 11.61
N LYS A 341 -19.79 -1.97 12.90
CA LYS A 341 -21.09 -1.70 13.53
C LYS A 341 -21.80 -0.56 12.81
N LEU A 342 -21.10 0.54 12.52
CA LEU A 342 -21.67 1.67 11.79
C LEU A 342 -22.00 1.30 10.34
N ALA A 343 -21.15 0.52 9.67
CA ALA A 343 -21.44 0.04 8.32
C ALA A 343 -22.75 -0.77 8.29
N ARG A 344 -22.92 -1.68 9.25
CA ARG A 344 -24.15 -2.47 9.38
C ARG A 344 -25.39 -1.63 9.72
N GLU A 345 -25.26 -0.65 10.59
CA GLU A 345 -26.34 0.29 10.93
C GLU A 345 -26.79 1.07 9.68
N ILE A 346 -25.87 1.59 8.90
CA ILE A 346 -26.15 2.28 7.63
C ILE A 346 -26.81 1.32 6.64
N SER A 347 -26.25 0.12 6.49
CA SER A 347 -26.81 -0.93 5.62
C SER A 347 -28.27 -1.22 5.96
N SER A 348 -28.59 -1.38 7.24
CA SER A 348 -29.94 -1.69 7.70
C SER A 348 -30.92 -0.50 7.57
N ASN A 349 -30.46 0.73 7.89
CA ASN A 349 -31.32 1.92 7.89
C ASN A 349 -31.64 2.39 6.46
N PHE A 350 -30.72 2.21 5.52
CA PHE A 350 -30.84 2.73 4.15
C PHE A 350 -30.98 1.63 3.09
N PHE A 351 -31.01 0.35 3.48
CA PHE A 351 -31.04 -0.80 2.57
C PHE A 351 -29.89 -0.80 1.56
N ILE A 352 -28.69 -0.39 2.01
CA ILE A 352 -27.46 -0.31 1.23
C ILE A 352 -26.63 -1.55 1.47
N PRO A 353 -26.09 -2.24 0.43
CA PRO A 353 -25.20 -3.37 0.61
C PRO A 353 -23.93 -2.96 1.37
N GLU A 354 -23.52 -3.81 2.33
CA GLU A 354 -22.28 -3.60 3.09
C GLU A 354 -21.15 -4.55 2.65
N ILE A 355 -19.92 -4.05 2.67
CA ILE A 355 -18.72 -4.86 2.56
C ILE A 355 -17.84 -4.62 3.79
N THR A 356 -17.67 -5.67 4.59
CA THR A 356 -16.83 -5.65 5.79
C THR A 356 -15.85 -6.83 5.76
N TYR A 357 -14.91 -6.89 6.72
CA TYR A 357 -13.98 -8.04 6.80
C TYR A 357 -14.71 -9.38 7.05
N LYS A 358 -15.97 -9.35 7.51
CA LYS A 358 -16.81 -10.54 7.71
C LYS A 358 -17.53 -10.97 6.44
N THR A 359 -17.56 -10.13 5.41
CA THR A 359 -18.22 -10.47 4.15
C THR A 359 -17.42 -11.54 3.42
N PRO A 360 -17.99 -12.73 3.14
CA PRO A 360 -17.33 -13.79 2.41
C PRO A 360 -16.84 -13.31 1.04
N GLU A 361 -15.72 -13.82 0.58
CA GLU A 361 -15.07 -13.40 -0.67
C GLU A 361 -16.01 -13.47 -1.88
N LYS A 362 -16.75 -14.56 -2.04
CA LYS A 362 -17.73 -14.71 -3.12
C LYS A 362 -18.83 -13.65 -3.11
N GLU A 363 -19.32 -13.31 -1.93
CA GLU A 363 -20.34 -12.27 -1.74
C GLU A 363 -19.76 -10.88 -2.02
N ARG A 364 -18.53 -10.63 -1.62
CA ARG A 364 -17.80 -9.39 -1.89
C ARG A 364 -17.65 -9.19 -3.40
N ILE A 365 -17.18 -10.19 -4.13
CA ILE A 365 -17.04 -10.15 -5.59
C ILE A 365 -18.38 -9.85 -6.26
N LEU A 366 -19.45 -10.57 -5.88
CA LEU A 366 -20.78 -10.37 -6.43
C LEU A 366 -21.34 -8.97 -6.16
N THR A 367 -21.15 -8.46 -4.94
CA THR A 367 -21.60 -7.11 -4.57
C THR A 367 -20.86 -6.03 -5.38
N MET A 368 -19.56 -6.21 -5.57
CA MET A 368 -18.74 -5.32 -6.38
C MET A 368 -19.14 -5.34 -7.87
N GLU A 369 -19.42 -6.51 -8.42
CA GLU A 369 -19.93 -6.63 -9.79
C GLU A 369 -21.28 -5.94 -9.97
N ARG A 370 -22.20 -6.12 -9.03
CA ARG A 370 -23.51 -5.45 -9.06
C ARG A 370 -23.38 -3.93 -8.95
N PHE A 371 -22.46 -3.44 -8.16
CA PHE A 371 -22.16 -2.01 -8.10
C PHE A 371 -21.53 -1.52 -9.42
N ARG A 372 -20.61 -2.28 -10.06
CA ARG A 372 -20.06 -1.95 -11.39
C ARG A 372 -21.16 -1.87 -12.48
N LYS A 373 -22.12 -2.78 -12.43
CA LYS A 373 -23.25 -2.82 -13.38
C LYS A 373 -24.32 -1.77 -13.09
N GLY A 374 -24.20 -1.02 -11.98
CA GLY A 374 -25.19 -0.02 -11.57
C GLY A 374 -26.48 -0.61 -11.02
N ILE A 375 -26.49 -1.90 -10.65
CA ILE A 375 -27.62 -2.53 -9.93
C ILE A 375 -27.70 -1.94 -8.51
N TYR A 376 -26.55 -1.70 -7.91
CA TYR A 376 -26.42 -0.94 -6.68
C TYR A 376 -25.74 0.40 -7.01
N ASN A 377 -26.33 1.51 -6.58
CA ASN A 377 -25.72 2.83 -6.76
C ASN A 377 -24.98 3.31 -5.52
N VAL A 378 -25.25 2.72 -4.37
CA VAL A 378 -24.61 3.08 -3.11
C VAL A 378 -24.03 1.83 -2.46
N LEU A 379 -22.84 1.94 -1.89
CA LEU A 379 -22.13 0.89 -1.18
C LEU A 379 -21.57 1.46 0.12
N VAL A 380 -21.74 0.75 1.24
CA VAL A 380 -21.06 1.08 2.50
C VAL A 380 -19.97 0.06 2.78
N THR A 381 -18.81 0.56 3.22
CA THR A 381 -17.65 -0.29 3.53
C THR A 381 -16.95 0.15 4.80
N SER A 382 -16.40 -0.83 5.51
CA SER A 382 -15.38 -0.60 6.51
C SER A 382 -13.97 -0.69 5.86
N LYS A 383 -12.90 -0.78 6.63
CA LYS A 383 -11.50 -0.79 6.17
C LYS A 383 -11.14 -1.77 5.04
N VAL A 384 -12.00 -2.73 4.72
CA VAL A 384 -11.70 -3.83 3.77
C VAL A 384 -11.45 -3.37 2.32
N LEU A 385 -12.00 -2.23 1.92
CA LEU A 385 -11.78 -1.70 0.56
C LEU A 385 -10.63 -0.68 0.47
N GLU A 386 -9.81 -0.56 1.49
CA GLU A 386 -8.75 0.44 1.54
C GLU A 386 -7.54 0.04 0.68
N GLU A 387 -7.17 -1.24 0.67
CA GLU A 387 -6.03 -1.74 -0.10
C GLU A 387 -6.42 -2.96 -0.96
N GLY A 388 -5.93 -2.98 -2.20
CA GLY A 388 -5.95 -4.18 -3.05
C GLY A 388 -7.26 -4.53 -3.74
N VAL A 389 -8.38 -3.92 -3.40
CA VAL A 389 -9.66 -4.22 -4.06
C VAL A 389 -9.91 -3.23 -5.19
N ASP A 390 -10.19 -3.71 -6.41
CA ASP A 390 -10.62 -2.85 -7.52
C ASP A 390 -12.05 -2.35 -7.30
N VAL A 391 -12.18 -1.31 -6.48
CA VAL A 391 -13.47 -0.65 -6.26
C VAL A 391 -13.89 0.05 -7.55
N PRO A 392 -15.09 -0.19 -8.03
CA PRO A 392 -15.62 0.45 -9.22
C PRO A 392 -15.68 1.98 -9.08
N GLU A 393 -15.74 2.65 -10.20
CA GLU A 393 -15.86 4.10 -10.26
C GLU A 393 -17.08 4.59 -9.48
N ALA A 394 -16.85 5.55 -8.59
CA ALA A 394 -17.88 6.29 -7.91
C ALA A 394 -17.80 7.79 -8.28
N ASN A 395 -18.90 8.49 -8.14
CA ASN A 395 -18.96 9.94 -8.34
C ASN A 395 -18.73 10.66 -7.03
N VAL A 396 -19.21 10.05 -5.95
CA VAL A 396 -19.21 10.61 -4.61
C VAL A 396 -18.59 9.61 -3.64
N ALA A 397 -17.70 10.10 -2.79
CA ALA A 397 -17.21 9.37 -1.63
C ALA A 397 -17.64 10.11 -0.36
N ILE A 398 -18.05 9.35 0.66
CA ILE A 398 -18.46 9.91 1.95
C ILE A 398 -17.62 9.27 3.04
N ILE A 399 -16.84 10.04 3.77
CA ILE A 399 -16.08 9.59 4.93
C ILE A 399 -16.86 9.95 6.19
N LEU A 400 -17.51 8.97 6.79
CA LEU A 400 -18.21 9.10 8.05
C LEU A 400 -17.29 8.97 9.25
N SER A 401 -16.30 8.08 9.12
CA SER A 401 -15.25 7.89 10.12
C SER A 401 -14.04 7.25 9.45
N GLY A 402 -12.87 7.46 10.02
CA GLY A 402 -11.64 6.87 9.46
C GLY A 402 -10.41 7.24 10.27
N SER A 403 -9.30 6.56 9.99
CA SER A 403 -8.00 6.87 10.58
C SER A 403 -7.50 8.25 10.14
N GLY A 404 -6.50 8.77 10.85
CA GLY A 404 -5.76 9.97 10.45
C GLY A 404 -4.75 9.72 9.33
N SER A 405 -4.72 8.52 8.75
CA SER A 405 -3.78 8.13 7.72
C SER A 405 -4.06 8.87 6.42
N ARG A 406 -3.08 9.65 5.97
CA ARG A 406 -3.11 10.31 4.65
C ARG A 406 -3.22 9.28 3.53
N ARG A 407 -2.56 8.13 3.67
CA ARG A 407 -2.58 7.05 2.69
C ARG A 407 -4.00 6.56 2.43
N GLU A 408 -4.73 6.18 3.48
CA GLU A 408 -6.12 5.74 3.38
C GLU A 408 -7.00 6.81 2.73
N PHE A 409 -6.81 8.08 3.12
CA PHE A 409 -7.53 9.20 2.52
C PHE A 409 -7.25 9.32 1.02
N MET A 410 -5.97 9.28 0.60
CA MET A 410 -5.57 9.37 -0.81
C MET A 410 -6.03 8.16 -1.63
N GLN A 411 -6.04 6.97 -1.06
CA GLN A 411 -6.57 5.78 -1.71
C GLN A 411 -8.10 5.89 -1.93
N ARG A 412 -8.85 6.39 -0.93
CA ARG A 412 -10.29 6.65 -1.05
C ARG A 412 -10.58 7.70 -2.11
N LEU A 413 -9.85 8.81 -2.09
CA LEU A 413 -9.96 9.87 -3.10
C LEU A 413 -9.66 9.33 -4.51
N GLY A 414 -8.60 8.58 -4.71
CA GLY A 414 -8.23 8.01 -6.00
C GLY A 414 -9.29 7.08 -6.63
N ARG A 415 -10.23 6.57 -5.82
CA ARG A 415 -11.33 5.73 -6.33
C ARG A 415 -12.44 6.53 -7.00
N ILE A 416 -12.59 7.81 -6.65
CA ILE A 416 -13.57 8.71 -7.28
C ILE A 416 -12.97 9.60 -8.37
N LEU A 417 -11.64 9.70 -8.42
CA LEU A 417 -10.93 10.60 -9.35
C LEU A 417 -10.71 10.02 -10.75
N ARG A 418 -11.22 8.82 -11.07
CA ARG A 418 -11.08 8.28 -12.43
C ARG A 418 -11.73 9.23 -13.44
N PRO A 419 -11.00 9.61 -14.51
CA PRO A 419 -11.49 10.60 -15.46
C PRO A 419 -12.74 10.11 -16.20
N LYS A 420 -13.76 10.95 -16.24
CA LYS A 420 -14.97 10.75 -17.03
C LYS A 420 -15.39 12.12 -17.57
N ALA A 421 -15.85 12.18 -18.81
CA ALA A 421 -16.28 13.43 -19.42
C ALA A 421 -17.33 14.14 -18.55
N ASN A 422 -17.14 15.42 -18.30
CA ASN A 422 -18.03 16.30 -17.53
C ASN A 422 -18.31 15.85 -16.08
N LYS A 423 -17.36 15.14 -15.45
CA LYS A 423 -17.50 14.68 -14.06
C LYS A 423 -16.63 15.53 -13.13
N THR A 424 -17.25 16.11 -12.11
CA THR A 424 -16.56 16.58 -10.90
C THR A 424 -16.83 15.58 -9.78
N ALA A 425 -15.77 15.00 -9.22
CA ALA A 425 -15.89 14.08 -8.10
C ALA A 425 -16.09 14.86 -6.80
N LYS A 426 -16.96 14.39 -5.90
CA LYS A 426 -17.18 15.00 -4.60
C LYS A 426 -16.75 14.06 -3.48
N LEU A 427 -15.95 14.58 -2.56
CA LEU A 427 -15.57 13.89 -1.33
C LEU A 427 -16.19 14.63 -0.14
N TYR A 428 -17.10 13.98 0.55
CA TYR A 428 -17.68 14.47 1.78
C TYR A 428 -16.95 13.91 2.99
N GLU A 429 -16.53 14.76 3.90
CA GLU A 429 -15.96 14.39 5.19
C GLU A 429 -16.87 14.92 6.31
N ILE A 430 -17.45 14.01 7.13
CA ILE A 430 -18.35 14.36 8.22
C ILE A 430 -17.59 14.19 9.54
N VAL A 431 -17.37 15.31 10.24
CA VAL A 431 -16.49 15.40 11.42
C VAL A 431 -17.28 15.85 12.64
N THR A 432 -17.10 15.19 13.78
CA THR A 432 -17.76 15.55 15.04
C THR A 432 -16.97 16.65 15.77
N LYS A 433 -17.60 17.83 15.92
CA LYS A 433 -17.03 18.99 16.63
C LYS A 433 -16.73 18.67 18.09
N GLY A 434 -15.72 19.37 18.65
CA GLY A 434 -15.38 19.25 20.07
C GLY A 434 -14.81 17.89 20.48
N THR A 435 -14.46 17.02 19.51
CA THR A 435 -13.90 15.70 19.76
C THR A 435 -12.51 15.53 19.19
N THR A 436 -11.86 14.42 19.50
CA THR A 436 -10.55 14.05 18.94
C THR A 436 -10.59 13.84 17.43
N GLU A 437 -11.76 13.67 16.83
CA GLU A 437 -11.92 13.48 15.40
C GLU A 437 -11.50 14.72 14.59
N VAL A 438 -11.68 15.93 15.16
CA VAL A 438 -11.21 17.18 14.53
C VAL A 438 -9.70 17.13 14.29
N ASN A 439 -8.93 16.65 15.27
CA ASN A 439 -7.47 16.51 15.14
C ASN A 439 -7.10 15.42 14.13
N VAL A 440 -7.91 14.36 14.01
CA VAL A 440 -7.72 13.30 13.01
C VAL A 440 -7.94 13.85 11.60
N SER A 441 -9.04 14.59 11.40
CA SER A 441 -9.31 15.28 10.13
C SER A 441 -8.24 16.32 9.80
N TYR A 442 -7.77 17.09 10.78
CA TYR A 442 -6.69 18.07 10.59
C TYR A 442 -5.38 17.43 10.17
N ARG A 443 -4.97 16.30 10.75
CA ARG A 443 -3.76 15.56 10.35
C ARG A 443 -3.79 15.08 8.90
N ARG A 444 -4.96 14.79 8.35
CA ARG A 444 -5.13 14.51 6.92
C ARG A 444 -4.82 15.73 6.05
N ARG A 445 -5.04 16.97 6.59
CA ARG A 445 -4.90 18.25 5.87
C ARG A 445 -3.47 18.82 5.90
N ILE A 446 -2.76 18.79 7.02
CA ILE A 446 -1.43 19.43 7.19
C ILE A 446 -0.45 19.04 6.07
N LYS A 447 -0.70 17.91 5.42
CA LYS A 447 0.05 17.48 4.26
C LYS A 447 -0.64 17.79 2.92
N GLU A 448 -1.83 18.44 2.92
CA GLU A 448 -2.43 19.02 1.70
C GLU A 448 -1.70 20.29 1.27
N GLU A 449 -1.11 21.06 2.19
CA GLU A 449 -0.34 22.28 1.92
C GLU A 449 1.00 22.03 1.18
N TYR A 450 1.44 20.78 1.08
CA TYR A 450 2.58 20.37 0.22
C TYR A 450 2.14 19.98 -1.20
N PHE A 451 0.94 20.38 -1.62
CA PHE A 451 0.47 20.22 -2.99
C PHE A 451 0.79 21.42 -3.89
N ASP A 452 1.39 22.48 -3.36
CA ASP A 452 1.89 23.65 -4.10
C ASP A 452 3.38 23.54 -4.46
#